data_110246e53351344d3563a7fbe9c84e25
#
_entry.id   110246e53351344d3563a7fbe9c84e25
#
_cell.length_a   1.000
_cell.length_b   1.000
_cell.length_c   1.000
_cell.angle_alpha   90.00
_cell.angle_beta   90.00
_cell.angle_gamma   90.00
#
_symmetry.space_group_name_H-M   'P 1'
#
loop_
_entity.id
_entity.type
_entity.pdbx_description
1 polymer ?
#
loop_
_entity_poly.entity_id
_entity_poly.type
_entity_poly.pdbx_seq_one_letter_code
_entity_poly.pdbx_strand_id
1 'polypeptide(L)'
;DLASMDLNQKEEEALEFLYAYMPLGDIVNNAPEYYLDHYRMTRRALKEMPWGKNVPEREMRHFVLPVRVNNENLDSARYVFYEELAPRIKDMSMHDAVLEVNHWCHEKAVYMPSDRRTSSPLATVKTAYGRCGEESTLLVAALRSVGIPARQVYTAGGAHTDSAEAGVGARAAGE
;
A
#
# COMPACT_ATOMS: atom_id res chain seq x y z
N ASP A 1 7.06 1.78 -23.86
CA ASP A 1 7.80 3.06 -23.90
C ASP A 1 6.86 4.18 -23.47
N LEU A 2 7.21 4.92 -22.40
CA LEU A 2 6.40 6.02 -21.85
C LEU A 2 6.09 7.08 -22.92
N ALA A 3 7.03 7.34 -23.83
CA ALA A 3 6.87 8.32 -24.89
C ALA A 3 5.76 7.97 -25.91
N SER A 4 5.30 6.71 -25.95
CA SER A 4 4.24 6.25 -26.83
C SER A 4 2.86 6.24 -26.18
N MET A 5 2.77 6.56 -24.90
CA MET A 5 1.51 6.56 -24.13
C MET A 5 0.85 7.94 -24.23
N ASP A 6 -0.46 7.97 -24.39
CA ASP A 6 -1.27 9.20 -24.30
C ASP A 6 -1.53 9.51 -22.83
N LEU A 7 -0.63 10.33 -22.23
CA LEU A 7 -0.64 10.70 -20.82
C LEU A 7 -1.03 12.16 -20.65
N ASN A 8 -1.83 12.45 -19.63
CA ASN A 8 -1.97 13.82 -19.17
C ASN A 8 -0.80 14.21 -18.25
N GLN A 9 -0.59 15.51 -18.03
CA GLN A 9 0.54 16.05 -17.27
C GLN A 9 0.68 15.41 -15.87
N LYS A 10 -0.42 15.15 -15.17
CA LYS A 10 -0.37 14.56 -13.82
C LYS A 10 0.00 13.07 -13.84
N GLU A 11 -0.39 12.36 -14.88
CA GLU A 11 0.02 10.97 -15.10
C GLU A 11 1.51 10.90 -15.41
N GLU A 12 2.00 11.80 -16.27
CA GLU A 12 3.42 11.91 -16.60
C GLU A 12 4.27 12.20 -15.34
N GLU A 13 3.95 13.25 -14.58
CA GLU A 13 4.62 13.60 -13.32
C GLU A 13 4.63 12.44 -12.30
N ALA A 14 3.53 11.68 -12.20
CA ALA A 14 3.44 10.54 -11.30
C ALA A 14 4.30 9.37 -11.75
N LEU A 15 4.32 9.07 -13.06
CA LEU A 15 5.17 8.03 -13.62
C LEU A 15 6.64 8.41 -13.51
N GLU A 16 7.03 9.64 -13.80
CA GLU A 16 8.39 10.13 -13.59
C GLU A 16 8.84 9.94 -12.15
N PHE A 17 7.99 10.30 -11.18
CA PHE A 17 8.27 10.08 -9.77
C PHE A 17 8.47 8.59 -9.46
N LEU A 18 7.58 7.72 -9.91
CA LEU A 18 7.69 6.28 -9.67
C LEU A 18 8.99 5.72 -10.29
N TYR A 19 9.28 6.05 -11.54
CA TYR A 19 10.48 5.57 -12.23
C TYR A 19 11.79 6.10 -11.64
N ALA A 20 11.78 7.31 -11.07
CA ALA A 20 12.96 7.88 -10.41
C ALA A 20 13.36 7.13 -9.12
N TYR A 21 12.40 6.48 -8.45
CA TYR A 21 12.62 5.88 -7.14
C TYR A 21 12.41 4.35 -7.09
N MET A 22 11.98 3.72 -8.18
CA MET A 22 11.79 2.28 -8.20
C MET A 22 13.10 1.52 -8.49
N PRO A 23 13.22 0.28 -7.97
CA PRO A 23 14.34 -0.60 -8.33
C PRO A 23 14.38 -0.90 -9.84
N LEU A 24 15.58 -1.03 -10.40
CA LEU A 24 15.77 -1.34 -11.82
C LEU A 24 15.03 -2.62 -12.25
N GLY A 25 14.96 -3.62 -11.36
CA GLY A 25 14.22 -4.86 -11.63
C GLY A 25 12.72 -4.63 -11.87
N ASP A 26 12.12 -3.63 -11.23
CA ASP A 26 10.71 -3.30 -11.44
C ASP A 26 10.49 -2.68 -12.81
N ILE A 27 11.43 -1.81 -13.25
CA ILE A 27 11.38 -1.19 -14.59
C ILE A 27 11.45 -2.25 -15.68
N VAL A 28 12.25 -3.29 -15.48
CA VAL A 28 12.48 -4.33 -16.50
C VAL A 28 11.33 -5.36 -16.52
N ASN A 29 10.79 -5.68 -15.35
CA ASN A 29 9.85 -6.80 -15.21
C ASN A 29 8.38 -6.42 -15.36
N ASN A 30 8.04 -5.13 -15.37
CA ASN A 30 6.65 -4.68 -15.47
C ASN A 30 6.49 -3.68 -16.61
N ALA A 31 5.36 -3.79 -17.32
CA ALA A 31 5.01 -2.85 -18.36
C ALA A 31 4.61 -1.48 -17.78
N PRO A 32 4.84 -0.37 -18.52
CA PRO A 32 4.45 0.98 -18.07
C PRO A 32 2.97 1.12 -17.70
N GLU A 33 2.10 0.40 -18.38
CA GLU A 33 0.66 0.38 -18.15
C GLU A 33 0.32 -0.07 -16.72
N TYR A 34 1.09 -0.99 -16.14
CA TYR A 34 0.94 -1.40 -14.74
C TYR A 34 1.06 -0.22 -13.77
N TYR A 35 2.03 0.66 -13.99
CA TYR A 35 2.26 1.84 -13.14
C TYR A 35 1.22 2.93 -13.38
N LEU A 36 0.76 3.07 -14.62
CA LEU A 36 -0.32 3.99 -14.96
C LEU A 36 -1.63 3.57 -14.29
N ASP A 37 -1.99 2.30 -14.36
CA ASP A 37 -3.18 1.76 -13.71
C ASP A 37 -3.07 1.90 -12.18
N HIS A 38 -1.89 1.65 -11.61
CA HIS A 38 -1.61 1.85 -10.20
C HIS A 38 -1.82 3.32 -9.77
N TYR A 39 -1.37 4.28 -10.55
CA TYR A 39 -1.63 5.71 -10.31
C TYR A 39 -3.12 6.03 -10.43
N ARG A 40 -3.79 5.55 -11.48
CA ARG A 40 -5.22 5.78 -11.69
C ARG A 40 -6.07 5.24 -10.54
N MET A 41 -5.73 4.06 -10.03
CA MET A 41 -6.37 3.49 -8.84
C MET A 41 -6.09 4.33 -7.58
N THR A 42 -4.89 4.86 -7.42
CA THR A 42 -4.58 5.80 -6.33
C THR A 42 -5.46 7.03 -6.40
N ARG A 43 -5.61 7.63 -7.57
CA ARG A 43 -6.47 8.82 -7.77
C ARG A 43 -7.95 8.51 -7.58
N ARG A 44 -8.40 7.32 -8.00
CA ARG A 44 -9.76 6.84 -7.75
C ARG A 44 -10.04 6.75 -6.26
N ALA A 45 -9.16 6.08 -5.49
CA ALA A 45 -9.30 5.97 -4.04
C ALA A 45 -9.39 7.34 -3.36
N LEU A 46 -8.50 8.28 -3.69
CA LEU A 46 -8.52 9.63 -3.14
C LEU A 46 -9.75 10.44 -3.54
N LYS A 47 -10.36 10.14 -4.69
CA LYS A 47 -11.59 10.80 -5.12
C LYS A 47 -12.84 10.25 -4.42
N GLU A 48 -12.88 8.93 -4.21
CA GLU A 48 -14.08 8.22 -3.74
C GLU A 48 -14.14 8.07 -2.22
N MET A 49 -12.98 8.04 -1.52
CA MET A 49 -12.94 7.90 -0.06
C MET A 49 -13.14 9.24 0.65
N PRO A 50 -13.84 9.26 1.82
CA PRO A 50 -14.17 10.50 2.55
C PRO A 50 -12.97 11.36 2.93
N TRP A 51 -11.83 10.74 3.27
CA TRP A 51 -10.60 11.41 3.67
C TRP A 51 -9.75 11.91 2.50
N GLY A 52 -10.00 11.42 1.29
CA GLY A 52 -9.08 11.62 0.16
C GLY A 52 -8.79 13.07 -0.18
N LYS A 53 -9.79 13.97 -0.02
CA LYS A 53 -9.61 15.41 -0.27
C LYS A 53 -8.68 16.09 0.76
N ASN A 54 -8.51 15.48 1.94
CA ASN A 54 -7.71 16.01 3.03
C ASN A 54 -6.28 15.43 3.03
N VAL A 55 -5.97 14.49 2.14
CA VAL A 55 -4.62 13.95 1.97
C VAL A 55 -3.79 14.93 1.15
N PRO A 56 -2.76 15.57 1.75
CA PRO A 56 -1.91 16.50 1.03
C PRO A 56 -1.15 15.80 -0.12
N GLU A 57 -0.85 16.54 -1.18
CA GLU A 57 -0.15 15.99 -2.35
C GLU A 57 1.20 15.34 -2.00
N ARG A 58 1.93 15.92 -1.04
CA ARG A 58 3.19 15.36 -0.56
C ARG A 58 3.00 13.98 0.07
N GLU A 59 2.03 13.83 0.95
CA GLU A 59 1.71 12.57 1.63
C GLU A 59 1.17 11.53 0.63
N MET A 60 0.36 11.97 -0.31
CA MET A 60 -0.09 11.11 -1.41
C MET A 60 1.10 10.55 -2.17
N ARG A 61 2.01 11.41 -2.61
CA ARG A 61 3.16 11.06 -3.44
C ARG A 61 4.13 10.11 -2.73
N HIS A 62 4.37 10.30 -1.42
CA HIS A 62 5.36 9.53 -0.66
C HIS A 62 4.78 8.33 0.10
N PHE A 63 3.49 8.32 0.43
CA PHE A 63 2.92 7.33 1.35
C PHE A 63 1.67 6.62 0.83
N VAL A 64 1.08 7.06 -0.28
CA VAL A 64 -0.03 6.36 -0.94
C VAL A 64 0.39 5.81 -2.30
N LEU A 65 1.04 6.64 -3.12
CA LEU A 65 1.43 6.30 -4.48
C LEU A 65 2.51 5.21 -4.59
N PRO A 66 3.53 5.08 -3.72
CA PRO A 66 4.58 4.09 -3.92
C PRO A 66 4.01 2.68 -4.07
N VAL A 67 4.55 1.95 -5.06
CA VAL A 67 4.09 0.60 -5.41
C VAL A 67 4.55 -0.40 -4.36
N ARG A 68 5.84 -0.34 -3.99
CA ARG A 68 6.43 -1.22 -2.97
C ARG A 68 6.21 -0.71 -1.56
N VAL A 69 6.10 -1.65 -0.65
CA VAL A 69 6.15 -1.42 0.79
C VAL A 69 7.53 -1.78 1.34
N ASN A 70 8.07 -2.94 0.90
CA ASN A 70 9.33 -3.51 1.29
C ASN A 70 10.08 -4.06 0.04
N ASN A 71 10.50 -5.30 0.08
CA ASN A 71 11.19 -6.03 -0.99
C ASN A 71 10.33 -7.14 -1.63
N GLU A 72 9.03 -7.12 -1.40
CA GLU A 72 8.06 -8.04 -1.97
C GLU A 72 8.01 -7.97 -3.50
N ASN A 73 7.55 -9.03 -4.14
CA ASN A 73 7.19 -8.98 -5.55
C ASN A 73 5.95 -8.11 -5.74
N LEU A 74 5.89 -7.38 -6.86
CA LEU A 74 4.72 -6.58 -7.22
C LEU A 74 3.58 -7.48 -7.68
N ASP A 75 2.35 -7.08 -7.34
CA ASP A 75 1.12 -7.73 -7.75
C ASP A 75 -0.01 -6.70 -7.93
N SER A 76 -1.21 -7.16 -8.26
CA SER A 76 -2.39 -6.31 -8.45
C SER A 76 -3.19 -6.07 -7.17
N ALA A 77 -2.58 -6.18 -5.99
CA ALA A 77 -3.24 -6.04 -4.70
C ALA A 77 -4.04 -4.74 -4.57
N ARG A 78 -3.53 -3.63 -5.10
CA ARG A 78 -4.21 -2.33 -5.00
C ARG A 78 -5.62 -2.35 -5.55
N TYR A 79 -5.82 -2.97 -6.71
CA TYR A 79 -7.14 -3.10 -7.30
C TYR A 79 -8.03 -4.04 -6.47
N VAL A 80 -7.54 -5.24 -6.17
CA VAL A 80 -8.30 -6.27 -5.45
C VAL A 80 -8.72 -5.77 -4.07
N PHE A 81 -7.80 -5.16 -3.33
CA PHE A 81 -8.08 -4.66 -1.98
C PHE A 81 -9.02 -3.46 -1.99
N TYR A 82 -8.90 -2.57 -2.99
CA TYR A 82 -9.84 -1.46 -3.13
C TYR A 82 -11.27 -1.96 -3.31
N GLU A 83 -11.51 -2.89 -4.23
CA GLU A 83 -12.85 -3.40 -4.52
C GLU A 83 -13.47 -4.13 -3.30
N GLU A 84 -12.65 -4.76 -2.48
CA GLU A 84 -13.12 -5.44 -1.26
C GLU A 84 -13.32 -4.48 -0.07
N LEU A 85 -12.41 -3.52 0.11
CA LEU A 85 -12.40 -2.64 1.29
C LEU A 85 -13.29 -1.40 1.13
N ALA A 86 -13.33 -0.79 -0.06
CA ALA A 86 -14.05 0.47 -0.26
C ALA A 86 -15.53 0.40 0.16
N PRO A 87 -16.32 -0.63 -0.19
CA PRO A 87 -17.70 -0.75 0.28
C PRO A 87 -17.83 -0.87 1.79
N ARG A 88 -16.81 -1.46 2.45
CA ARG A 88 -16.79 -1.73 3.88
C ARG A 88 -16.53 -0.49 4.73
N ILE A 89 -15.74 0.46 4.20
CA ILE A 89 -15.20 1.60 4.98
C ILE A 89 -15.65 2.98 4.49
N LYS A 90 -16.37 3.09 3.37
CA LYS A 90 -16.74 4.37 2.73
C LYS A 90 -17.51 5.35 3.62
N ASP A 91 -18.20 4.85 4.64
CA ASP A 91 -19.02 5.67 5.54
C ASP A 91 -18.32 5.91 6.91
N MET A 92 -17.04 5.55 7.02
CA MET A 92 -16.25 5.67 8.25
C MET A 92 -15.38 6.92 8.26
N SER A 93 -14.97 7.35 9.46
CA SER A 93 -13.84 8.26 9.61
C SER A 93 -12.53 7.57 9.17
N MET A 94 -11.50 8.35 8.84
CA MET A 94 -10.19 7.75 8.49
C MET A 94 -9.63 6.91 9.65
N HIS A 95 -9.82 7.34 10.90
CA HIS A 95 -9.39 6.61 12.09
C HIS A 95 -10.08 5.23 12.18
N ASP A 96 -11.40 5.21 12.06
CA ASP A 96 -12.17 3.96 12.12
C ASP A 96 -11.86 3.05 10.95
N ALA A 97 -11.65 3.63 9.75
CA ALA A 97 -11.24 2.89 8.57
C ALA A 97 -9.87 2.21 8.75
N VAL A 98 -8.90 2.86 9.41
CA VAL A 98 -7.60 2.23 9.73
C VAL A 98 -7.79 1.00 10.61
N LEU A 99 -8.62 1.11 11.67
CA LEU A 99 -8.91 0.00 12.55
C LEU A 99 -9.63 -1.15 11.82
N GLU A 100 -10.58 -0.81 10.96
CA GLU A 100 -11.32 -1.79 10.17
C GLU A 100 -10.44 -2.50 9.13
N VAL A 101 -9.54 -1.77 8.46
CA VAL A 101 -8.56 -2.36 7.54
C VAL A 101 -7.60 -3.28 8.30
N ASN A 102 -7.16 -2.89 9.50
CA ASN A 102 -6.34 -3.76 10.34
C ASN A 102 -7.10 -5.05 10.72
N HIS A 103 -8.37 -4.93 11.12
CA HIS A 103 -9.22 -6.08 11.40
C HIS A 103 -9.37 -6.99 10.16
N TRP A 104 -9.63 -6.42 8.99
CA TRP A 104 -9.68 -7.15 7.72
C TRP A 104 -8.36 -7.91 7.43
N CYS A 105 -7.20 -7.31 7.72
CA CYS A 105 -5.92 -8.01 7.56
C CYS A 105 -5.83 -9.26 8.46
N HIS A 106 -6.33 -9.20 9.69
CA HIS A 106 -6.39 -10.35 10.60
C HIS A 106 -7.38 -11.43 10.13
N GLU A 107 -8.43 -11.06 9.41
CA GLU A 107 -9.31 -12.03 8.75
C GLU A 107 -8.61 -12.77 7.61
N LYS A 108 -7.62 -12.14 6.95
CA LYS A 108 -6.93 -12.68 5.77
C LYS A 108 -5.67 -13.47 6.09
N ALA A 109 -4.94 -13.10 7.11
CA ALA A 109 -3.67 -13.74 7.44
C ALA A 109 -3.42 -13.75 8.95
N VAL A 110 -2.75 -14.81 9.41
CA VAL A 110 -2.30 -14.96 10.79
C VAL A 110 -0.78 -15.02 10.85
N TYR A 111 -0.20 -14.62 11.98
CA TYR A 111 1.23 -14.73 12.17
C TYR A 111 1.70 -16.19 12.15
N MET A 112 2.67 -16.46 11.30
CA MET A 112 3.37 -17.75 11.27
C MET A 112 4.77 -17.55 10.70
N PRO A 113 5.81 -18.19 11.25
CA PRO A 113 7.13 -18.19 10.65
C PRO A 113 7.07 -18.67 9.20
N SER A 114 7.69 -17.93 8.30
CA SER A 114 7.80 -18.26 6.88
C SER A 114 9.27 -18.26 6.44
N ASP A 115 9.52 -18.40 5.15
CA ASP A 115 10.87 -18.30 4.58
C ASP A 115 11.44 -16.87 4.69
N ARG A 116 12.63 -16.65 4.10
CA ARG A 116 13.34 -15.37 4.23
C ARG A 116 12.85 -14.27 3.29
N ARG A 117 11.96 -14.58 2.34
CA ARG A 117 11.43 -13.59 1.39
C ARG A 117 10.09 -13.07 1.86
N THR A 118 9.91 -11.75 1.76
CA THR A 118 8.60 -11.12 1.97
C THR A 118 7.69 -11.47 0.81
N SER A 119 6.59 -12.16 1.10
CA SER A 119 5.56 -12.48 0.11
C SER A 119 4.84 -11.21 -0.34
N SER A 120 4.36 -11.22 -1.59
CA SER A 120 3.49 -10.15 -2.08
C SER A 120 2.16 -10.13 -1.32
N PRO A 121 1.45 -8.99 -1.26
CA PRO A 121 0.20 -8.88 -0.53
C PRO A 121 -0.85 -9.93 -0.93
N LEU A 122 -1.05 -10.17 -2.23
CA LEU A 122 -1.99 -11.22 -2.68
C LEU A 122 -1.50 -12.63 -2.37
N ALA A 123 -0.19 -12.88 -2.40
CA ALA A 123 0.35 -14.17 -1.99
C ALA A 123 0.13 -14.41 -0.50
N THR A 124 0.30 -13.40 0.35
CA THR A 124 0.03 -13.47 1.79
C THR A 124 -1.44 -13.78 2.05
N VAL A 125 -2.38 -13.13 1.37
CA VAL A 125 -3.81 -13.45 1.46
C VAL A 125 -4.10 -14.88 1.02
N LYS A 126 -3.49 -15.33 -0.07
CA LYS A 126 -3.68 -16.68 -0.60
C LYS A 126 -3.16 -17.76 0.33
N THR A 127 -2.03 -17.54 0.98
CA THR A 127 -1.45 -18.50 1.93
C THR A 127 -2.08 -18.41 3.32
N ALA A 128 -2.75 -17.29 3.63
CA ALA A 128 -3.39 -16.97 4.90
C ALA A 128 -2.44 -16.91 6.11
N TYR A 129 -1.13 -16.74 5.89
CA TYR A 129 -0.14 -16.56 6.96
C TYR A 129 1.07 -15.74 6.50
N GLY A 130 1.80 -15.19 7.46
CA GLY A 130 3.05 -14.50 7.23
C GLY A 130 3.77 -14.13 8.52
N ARG A 131 5.03 -13.70 8.40
CA ARG A 131 5.77 -13.09 9.50
C ARG A 131 5.34 -11.62 9.64
N CYS A 132 5.90 -10.94 10.64
CA CYS A 132 5.71 -9.49 10.82
C CYS A 132 5.98 -8.67 9.54
N GLY A 133 6.94 -9.11 8.70
CA GLY A 133 7.23 -8.48 7.40
C GLY A 133 6.07 -8.57 6.43
N GLU A 134 5.47 -9.75 6.26
CA GLU A 134 4.31 -9.97 5.40
C GLU A 134 3.07 -9.29 5.95
N GLU A 135 2.79 -9.40 7.26
CA GLU A 135 1.61 -8.80 7.89
C GLU A 135 1.64 -7.27 7.76
N SER A 136 2.80 -6.64 8.04
CA SER A 136 2.95 -5.19 7.88
C SER A 136 2.92 -4.74 6.41
N THR A 137 3.45 -5.54 5.49
CA THR A 137 3.35 -5.28 4.05
C THR A 137 1.91 -5.36 3.57
N LEU A 138 1.15 -6.38 4.02
CA LEU A 138 -0.28 -6.53 3.74
C LEU A 138 -1.07 -5.32 4.23
N LEU A 139 -0.88 -4.92 5.50
CA LEU A 139 -1.60 -3.79 6.08
C LEU A 139 -1.28 -2.46 5.37
N VAL A 140 -0.01 -2.18 5.08
CA VAL A 140 0.37 -0.96 4.34
C VAL A 140 -0.21 -0.96 2.93
N ALA A 141 -0.15 -2.09 2.20
CA ALA A 141 -0.74 -2.20 0.88
C ALA A 141 -2.27 -2.00 0.90
N ALA A 142 -2.95 -2.57 1.90
CA ALA A 142 -4.39 -2.41 2.10
C ALA A 142 -4.79 -0.95 2.39
N LEU A 143 -4.10 -0.27 3.32
CA LEU A 143 -4.33 1.14 3.62
C LEU A 143 -4.10 2.04 2.41
N ARG A 144 -2.99 1.83 1.68
CA ARG A 144 -2.69 2.59 0.46
C ARG A 144 -3.73 2.37 -0.64
N SER A 145 -4.30 1.17 -0.74
CA SER A 145 -5.33 0.86 -1.75
C SER A 145 -6.57 1.72 -1.60
N VAL A 146 -6.90 2.13 -0.39
CA VAL A 146 -8.04 3.00 -0.07
C VAL A 146 -7.64 4.46 0.18
N GLY A 147 -6.45 4.86 -0.25
CA GLY A 147 -6.00 6.25 -0.20
C GLY A 147 -5.53 6.73 1.18
N ILE A 148 -5.25 5.84 2.12
CA ILE A 148 -4.71 6.20 3.43
C ILE A 148 -3.18 6.18 3.38
N PRO A 149 -2.48 7.30 3.70
CA PRO A 149 -1.03 7.35 3.73
C PRO A 149 -0.46 6.40 4.79
N ALA A 150 0.40 5.48 4.36
CA ALA A 150 1.00 4.48 5.25
C ALA A 150 2.40 4.08 4.81
N ARG A 151 3.26 3.72 5.77
CA ARG A 151 4.58 3.14 5.52
C ARG A 151 4.94 2.14 6.61
N GLN A 152 5.79 1.20 6.26
CA GLN A 152 6.42 0.30 7.22
C GLN A 152 7.56 1.05 7.95
N VAL A 153 7.69 0.84 9.26
CA VAL A 153 8.76 1.39 10.08
C VAL A 153 9.45 0.25 10.81
N TYR A 154 10.77 0.23 10.74
CA TYR A 154 11.60 -0.67 11.52
C TYR A 154 12.23 0.08 12.68
N THR A 155 12.16 -0.48 13.88
CA THR A 155 12.91 0.03 15.01
C THR A 155 14.24 -0.73 15.13
N ALA A 156 15.35 -0.01 15.24
CA ALA A 156 16.64 -0.62 15.55
C ALA A 156 16.65 -1.06 17.03
N GLY A 157 16.88 -2.34 17.26
CA GLY A 157 16.95 -2.92 18.60
C GLY A 157 15.72 -3.73 18.92
N GLY A 158 15.72 -5.00 18.49
CA GLY A 158 14.79 -6.00 19.00
C GLY A 158 15.07 -6.23 20.48
N ALA A 159 14.56 -5.38 21.36
CA ALA A 159 14.31 -5.80 22.71
C ALA A 159 13.27 -6.90 22.60
N HIS A 160 13.55 -8.05 23.17
CA HIS A 160 12.61 -9.14 23.37
C HIS A 160 11.43 -8.61 24.20
N THR A 161 10.42 -8.12 23.51
CA THR A 161 9.09 -7.97 24.08
C THR A 161 8.22 -8.97 23.34
N ASP A 162 7.62 -9.88 24.09
CA ASP A 162 6.69 -10.91 23.62
C ASP A 162 5.36 -10.32 23.08
N SER A 163 5.39 -9.11 22.59
CA SER A 163 4.31 -8.45 21.88
C SER A 163 4.85 -7.89 20.57
N ALA A 164 4.63 -8.62 19.50
CA ALA A 164 4.82 -8.12 18.14
C ALA A 164 3.74 -7.07 17.85
N GLU A 165 3.86 -5.90 18.43
CA GLU A 165 3.16 -4.74 17.93
C GLU A 165 3.85 -4.33 16.62
N ALA A 166 3.29 -4.75 15.51
CA ALA A 166 3.57 -4.14 14.22
C ALA A 166 3.10 -2.68 14.32
N GLY A 167 4.01 -1.81 14.72
CA GLY A 167 3.76 -0.38 14.80
C GLY A 167 3.60 0.20 13.40
N VAL A 168 2.43 0.10 12.82
CA VAL A 168 2.05 0.91 11.68
C VAL A 168 1.74 2.29 12.23
N GLY A 169 2.75 3.15 12.19
CA GLY A 169 2.56 4.56 12.52
C GLY A 169 1.79 5.26 11.40
N ALA A 170 0.47 5.11 11.37
CA ALA A 170 -0.40 6.01 10.64
C ALA A 170 -0.47 7.32 11.45
N ARG A 171 0.39 8.29 11.14
CA ARG A 171 0.16 9.66 11.60
C ARG A 171 -0.93 10.25 10.70
N ALA A 172 -2.10 10.49 11.29
CA ALA A 172 -3.06 11.40 10.69
C ALA A 172 -2.38 12.78 10.56
N ALA A 173 -2.25 13.29 9.35
CA ALA A 173 -1.86 14.66 9.11
C ALA A 173 -3.06 15.55 9.52
N GLY A 174 -2.96 16.20 10.67
CA GLY A 174 -3.97 17.15 11.14
C GLY A 174 -4.07 17.26 12.65
N GLU A 175 -3.05 17.74 13.32
CA GLU A 175 -3.11 18.60 14.51
C GLU A 175 -1.95 19.56 14.46
#